data_274a983f25f49b000b36f099d6b65ff4
#
_entry.id   274a983f25f49b000b36f099d6b65ff4
#
_cell.length_a   1.000
_cell.length_b   1.000
_cell.length_c   1.000
_cell.angle_alpha   90.00
_cell.angle_beta   90.00
_cell.angle_gamma   90.00
#
_symmetry.space_group_name_H-M   'P 1'
#
loop_
_entity.id
_entity.type
_entity.pdbx_description
1 polymer ?
#
loop_
_entity_poly.entity_id
_entity_poly.type
_entity_poly.pdbx_seq_one_letter_code
_entity_poly.pdbx_strand_id
1 'polypeptide(L)'
;MDLETAEALHTLFCEVVIAPDFAPEALALLSKKKNRILLEQRHWPHAPQLVRSALGGYLVQQPDDRMENAEDFTCVTTAAPTAEQSEDLAFALKLAKHTRSNTIVLAKAGQLLASGTGQTSRVDAL
;
A
#
# COMPACT_ATOMS: atom_id res chain seq x y z
N MET A 1 -13.92 -7.63 -3.99
CA MET A 1 -12.97 -8.75 -4.25
C MET A 1 -13.63 -9.70 -5.24
N ASP A 2 -12.98 -9.96 -6.35
CA ASP A 2 -13.43 -10.90 -7.40
C ASP A 2 -12.97 -12.34 -7.11
N LEU A 3 -13.43 -13.28 -7.95
CA LEU A 3 -13.11 -14.70 -7.79
C LEU A 3 -11.63 -15.00 -8.01
N GLU A 4 -10.99 -14.36 -9.01
CA GLU A 4 -9.59 -14.59 -9.34
C GLU A 4 -8.67 -14.23 -8.16
N THR A 5 -8.89 -13.07 -7.57
CA THR A 5 -8.18 -12.64 -6.36
C THR A 5 -8.44 -13.59 -5.19
N ALA A 6 -9.69 -14.06 -5.03
CA ALA A 6 -10.06 -14.98 -3.97
C ALA A 6 -9.39 -16.35 -4.16
N GLU A 7 -9.24 -16.84 -5.37
CA GLU A 7 -8.53 -18.10 -5.69
C GLU A 7 -7.05 -17.98 -5.32
N ALA A 8 -6.38 -16.89 -5.69
CA ALA A 8 -5.01 -16.64 -5.30
C ALA A 8 -4.85 -16.60 -3.77
N LEU A 9 -5.72 -15.85 -3.08
CA LEU A 9 -5.72 -15.75 -1.61
C LEU A 9 -6.07 -17.08 -0.94
N HIS A 10 -6.88 -17.93 -1.56
CA HIS A 10 -7.29 -19.20 -0.97
C HIS A 10 -6.11 -20.15 -0.77
N THR A 11 -5.07 -20.05 -1.59
CA THR A 11 -3.84 -20.85 -1.47
C THR A 11 -2.94 -20.38 -0.33
N LEU A 12 -3.07 -19.10 0.09
CA LEU A 12 -2.24 -18.50 1.12
C LEU A 12 -2.80 -18.75 2.52
N PHE A 13 -1.90 -18.80 3.51
CA PHE A 13 -2.30 -18.72 4.90
C PHE A 13 -2.62 -17.27 5.24
N CYS A 14 -3.89 -16.99 5.51
CA CYS A 14 -4.35 -15.71 6.04
C CYS A 14 -5.56 -15.94 6.95
N GLU A 15 -5.54 -15.30 8.10
CA GLU A 15 -6.59 -15.42 9.12
C GLU A 15 -7.69 -14.39 8.92
N VAL A 16 -7.35 -13.20 8.42
CA VAL A 16 -8.28 -12.09 8.21
C VAL A 16 -8.15 -11.57 6.79
N VAL A 17 -9.27 -11.39 6.13
CA VAL A 17 -9.37 -10.73 4.83
C VAL A 17 -10.37 -9.59 4.94
N ILE A 18 -9.94 -8.38 4.59
CA ILE A 18 -10.77 -7.18 4.57
C ILE A 18 -10.90 -6.71 3.13
N ALA A 19 -12.11 -6.47 2.67
CA ALA A 19 -12.36 -5.90 1.35
C ALA A 19 -13.58 -4.97 1.39
N PRO A 20 -13.66 -3.98 0.50
CA PRO A 20 -14.85 -3.12 0.38
C PRO A 20 -16.12 -3.92 0.07
N ASP A 21 -15.97 -4.97 -0.74
CA ASP A 21 -17.04 -5.86 -1.18
C ASP A 21 -16.47 -7.22 -1.62
N PHE A 22 -17.27 -8.26 -1.60
CA PHE A 22 -16.95 -9.61 -2.05
C PHE A 22 -17.98 -10.05 -3.10
N ALA A 23 -17.51 -10.45 -4.28
CA ALA A 23 -18.37 -11.17 -5.22
C ALA A 23 -18.90 -12.46 -4.56
N PRO A 24 -20.13 -12.89 -4.87
CA PRO A 24 -20.75 -14.05 -4.21
C PRO A 24 -19.89 -15.32 -4.27
N GLU A 25 -19.25 -15.56 -5.41
CA GLU A 25 -18.38 -16.71 -5.64
C GLU A 25 -17.08 -16.63 -4.83
N ALA A 26 -16.51 -15.42 -4.73
CA ALA A 26 -15.34 -15.14 -3.90
C ALA A 26 -15.64 -15.38 -2.42
N LEU A 27 -16.77 -14.87 -1.94
CA LEU A 27 -17.23 -15.06 -0.56
C LEU A 27 -17.44 -16.55 -0.26
N ALA A 28 -18.11 -17.28 -1.15
CA ALA A 28 -18.35 -18.72 -1.01
C ALA A 28 -17.04 -19.51 -0.95
N LEU A 29 -16.05 -19.16 -1.79
CA LEU A 29 -14.73 -19.80 -1.81
C LEU A 29 -13.96 -19.55 -0.52
N LEU A 30 -13.84 -18.28 -0.11
CA LEU A 30 -13.03 -17.90 1.06
C LEU A 30 -13.65 -18.41 2.38
N SER A 31 -14.97 -18.52 2.46
CA SER A 31 -15.71 -19.06 3.63
C SER A 31 -15.50 -20.54 3.86
N LYS A 32 -14.94 -21.30 2.91
CA LYS A 32 -14.63 -22.73 3.12
C LYS A 32 -13.61 -22.96 4.23
N LYS A 33 -12.73 -21.99 4.51
CA LYS A 33 -11.80 -22.04 5.64
C LYS A 33 -12.49 -21.47 6.89
N LYS A 34 -13.00 -22.36 7.76
CA LYS A 34 -13.83 -22.00 8.93
C LYS A 34 -13.22 -21.00 9.92
N ASN A 35 -11.87 -20.97 10.01
CA ASN A 35 -11.16 -20.07 10.92
C ASN A 35 -10.79 -18.74 10.26
N ARG A 36 -11.11 -18.54 8.98
CA ARG A 36 -10.85 -17.29 8.28
C ARG A 36 -11.95 -16.29 8.59
N ILE A 37 -11.56 -15.10 9.00
CA ILE A 37 -12.44 -13.97 9.25
C ILE A 37 -12.51 -13.13 7.96
N LEU A 38 -13.73 -12.92 7.45
CA LEU A 38 -13.99 -12.07 6.31
C LEU A 38 -14.71 -10.81 6.79
N LEU A 39 -14.15 -9.64 6.50
CA LEU A 39 -14.69 -8.35 6.92
C LEU A 39 -15.00 -7.51 5.69
N GLU A 40 -16.24 -7.06 5.58
CA GLU A 40 -16.66 -6.07 4.59
C GLU A 40 -16.50 -4.67 5.17
N GLN A 41 -15.64 -3.86 4.54
CA GLN A 41 -15.41 -2.48 4.97
C GLN A 41 -16.33 -1.53 4.23
N ARG A 42 -17.49 -1.25 4.81
CA ARG A 42 -18.54 -0.39 4.21
C ARG A 42 -18.22 1.09 4.29
N HIS A 43 -17.39 1.50 5.22
CA HIS A 43 -17.00 2.89 5.42
C HIS A 43 -15.50 3.01 5.57
N TRP A 44 -14.93 4.02 4.94
CA TRP A 44 -13.54 4.41 5.13
C TRP A 44 -13.52 5.67 6.00
N PRO A 45 -13.29 5.55 7.32
CA PRO A 45 -13.26 6.73 8.17
C PRO A 45 -12.02 7.57 7.86
N HIS A 46 -12.23 8.78 7.37
CA HIS A 46 -11.15 9.78 7.30
C HIS A 46 -11.04 10.45 8.67
N ALA A 47 -9.99 10.12 9.40
CA ALA A 47 -9.66 10.86 10.62
C ALA A 47 -9.11 12.24 10.20
N PRO A 48 -9.68 13.36 10.70
CA PRO A 48 -9.20 14.70 10.34
C PRO A 48 -7.79 14.98 10.86
N GLN A 49 -7.35 14.20 11.82
CA GLN A 49 -6.03 14.30 12.44
C GLN A 49 -5.49 12.93 12.84
N LEU A 50 -4.19 12.76 12.72
CA LEU A 50 -3.45 11.63 13.28
C LEU A 50 -2.85 12.06 14.61
N VAL A 51 -3.12 11.28 15.66
CA VAL A 51 -2.64 11.54 17.01
C VAL A 51 -1.77 10.37 17.47
N ARG A 52 -0.57 10.67 17.94
CA ARG A 52 0.35 9.68 18.51
C ARG A 52 0.85 10.15 19.87
N SER A 53 0.85 9.27 20.85
CA SER A 53 1.47 9.56 22.15
C SER A 53 3.01 9.63 22.01
N ALA A 54 3.62 10.60 22.67
CA ALA A 54 5.08 10.76 22.72
C ALA A 54 5.49 11.47 24.02
N LEU A 55 6.37 10.88 24.80
CA LEU A 55 7.05 11.49 25.95
C LEU A 55 6.13 12.30 26.90
N GLY A 56 4.97 11.77 27.24
CA GLY A 56 4.02 12.45 28.13
C GLY A 56 3.14 13.51 27.47
N GLY A 57 3.20 13.61 26.14
CA GLY A 57 2.35 14.48 25.31
C GLY A 57 1.81 13.74 24.10
N TYR A 58 1.35 14.51 23.12
CA TYR A 58 0.82 14.01 21.85
C TYR A 58 1.44 14.74 20.67
N LEU A 59 1.75 13.97 19.62
CA LEU A 59 2.05 14.50 18.29
C LEU A 59 0.75 14.49 17.48
N VAL A 60 0.34 15.63 16.99
CA VAL A 60 -0.88 15.79 16.19
C VAL A 60 -0.50 16.32 14.81
N GLN A 61 -0.97 15.67 13.77
CA GLN A 61 -0.73 16.09 12.39
C GLN A 61 -1.94 15.79 11.51
N GLN A 62 -2.05 16.45 10.40
CA GLN A 62 -2.99 16.07 9.35
C GLN A 62 -2.53 14.75 8.71
N PRO A 63 -3.47 13.88 8.30
CA PRO A 63 -3.10 12.72 7.47
C PRO A 63 -2.49 13.20 6.15
N ASP A 64 -1.55 12.43 5.64
CA ASP A 64 -1.03 12.63 4.30
C ASP A 64 -1.97 11.94 3.30
N ASP A 65 -3.00 12.66 2.87
CA ASP A 65 -4.02 12.17 1.94
C ASP A 65 -3.66 12.43 0.47
N ARG A 66 -2.57 13.17 0.23
CA ARG A 66 -2.13 13.49 -1.12
C ARG A 66 -1.53 12.26 -1.79
N MET A 67 -2.01 11.96 -3.00
CA MET A 67 -1.50 10.91 -3.87
C MET A 67 -1.25 11.50 -5.24
N GLU A 68 0.02 11.53 -5.64
CA GLU A 68 0.43 11.89 -6.98
C GLU A 68 0.32 10.69 -7.92
N ASN A 69 -0.11 10.95 -9.16
CA ASN A 69 -0.12 10.01 -10.26
C ASN A 69 1.01 10.33 -11.24
N ALA A 70 1.25 9.44 -12.20
CA ALA A 70 2.30 9.64 -13.20
C ALA A 70 2.16 10.96 -13.99
N GLU A 71 0.94 11.44 -14.18
CA GLU A 71 0.62 12.69 -14.87
C GLU A 71 1.05 13.94 -14.10
N ASP A 72 1.21 13.83 -12.79
CA ASP A 72 1.64 14.94 -11.92
C ASP A 72 3.17 15.13 -11.93
N PHE A 73 3.92 14.21 -12.53
CA PHE A 73 5.37 14.24 -12.51
C PHE A 73 5.97 15.19 -13.55
N THR A 74 6.97 15.93 -13.12
CA THR A 74 7.81 16.74 -14.01
C THR A 74 9.18 16.10 -14.12
N CYS A 75 9.59 15.74 -15.35
CA CYS A 75 10.92 15.22 -15.60
C CYS A 75 11.95 16.35 -15.47
N VAL A 76 12.88 16.21 -14.53
CA VAL A 76 13.98 17.15 -14.28
C VAL A 76 15.35 16.59 -14.65
N THR A 77 15.41 15.35 -15.15
CA THR A 77 16.63 14.67 -15.58
C THR A 77 16.82 14.75 -17.08
N THR A 78 18.06 14.58 -17.54
CA THR A 78 18.38 14.57 -18.99
C THR A 78 17.68 13.43 -19.72
N ALA A 79 17.61 12.25 -19.09
CA ALA A 79 16.88 11.10 -19.62
C ALA A 79 15.44 11.14 -19.10
N ALA A 80 14.46 11.21 -20.02
CA ALA A 80 13.06 11.13 -19.67
C ALA A 80 12.65 9.68 -19.42
N PRO A 81 11.79 9.41 -18.44
CA PRO A 81 11.23 8.09 -18.22
C PRO A 81 10.25 7.72 -19.36
N THR A 82 10.15 6.43 -19.65
CA THR A 82 9.06 5.91 -20.49
C THR A 82 7.73 5.97 -19.76
N ALA A 83 6.61 5.79 -20.47
CA ALA A 83 5.28 5.72 -19.84
C ALA A 83 5.22 4.60 -18.77
N GLU A 84 5.73 3.40 -19.07
CA GLU A 84 5.80 2.29 -18.11
C GLU A 84 6.62 2.65 -16.88
N GLN A 85 7.78 3.30 -17.07
CA GLN A 85 8.61 3.73 -15.94
C GLN A 85 7.92 4.81 -15.09
N SER A 86 7.13 5.68 -15.69
CA SER A 86 6.36 6.69 -14.96
C SER A 86 5.26 6.05 -14.09
N GLU A 87 4.60 5.01 -14.58
CA GLU A 87 3.65 4.24 -13.80
C GLU A 87 4.32 3.46 -12.66
N ASP A 88 5.47 2.84 -12.93
CA ASP A 88 6.26 2.16 -11.90
C ASP A 88 6.75 3.14 -10.81
N LEU A 89 7.15 4.36 -11.18
CA LEU A 89 7.50 5.41 -10.24
C LEU A 89 6.31 5.85 -9.39
N ALA A 90 5.12 6.00 -9.97
CA ALA A 90 3.90 6.33 -9.23
C ALA A 90 3.53 5.20 -8.26
N PHE A 91 3.67 3.94 -8.66
CA PHE A 91 3.49 2.80 -7.77
C PHE A 91 4.53 2.77 -6.64
N ALA A 92 5.82 2.97 -6.96
CA ALA A 92 6.89 3.05 -5.97
C ALA A 92 6.67 4.18 -4.96
N LEU A 93 6.18 5.35 -5.41
CA LEU A 93 5.84 6.47 -4.54
C LEU A 93 4.74 6.10 -3.54
N LYS A 94 3.71 5.39 -3.98
CA LYS A 94 2.65 4.87 -3.10
C LYS A 94 3.21 3.93 -2.03
N LEU A 95 4.11 3.05 -2.40
CA LEU A 95 4.78 2.15 -1.45
C LEU A 95 5.66 2.94 -0.48
N ALA A 96 6.49 3.86 -0.96
CA ALA A 96 7.38 4.68 -0.14
C ALA A 96 6.61 5.52 0.90
N LYS A 97 5.44 6.05 0.53
CA LYS A 97 4.55 6.80 1.42
C LYS A 97 4.18 6.01 2.67
N HIS A 98 4.00 4.70 2.58
CA HIS A 98 3.61 3.83 3.68
C HIS A 98 4.79 3.19 4.43
N THR A 99 6.02 3.60 4.10
CA THR A 99 7.24 3.13 4.78
C THR A 99 7.82 4.21 5.69
N ARG A 100 8.73 3.80 6.58
CA ARG A 100 9.42 4.74 7.48
C ARG A 100 10.68 5.29 6.80
N SER A 101 10.90 6.58 6.92
CA SER A 101 12.14 7.24 6.48
C SER A 101 13.36 6.76 7.32
N ASN A 102 14.57 6.75 6.79
CA ASN A 102 14.86 6.86 5.36
C ASN A 102 14.40 5.59 4.65
N THR A 103 13.88 5.73 3.44
CA THR A 103 13.43 4.57 2.66
C THR A 103 13.85 4.67 1.21
N ILE A 104 14.15 3.52 0.61
CA ILE A 104 14.29 3.31 -0.83
C ILE A 104 13.36 2.17 -1.21
N VAL A 105 12.60 2.36 -2.26
CA VAL A 105 11.70 1.35 -2.83
C VAL A 105 12.10 1.09 -4.27
N LEU A 106 12.22 -0.18 -4.63
CA LEU A 106 12.41 -0.62 -6.01
C LEU A 106 11.14 -1.35 -6.45
N ALA A 107 10.55 -0.86 -7.54
CA ALA A 107 9.35 -1.44 -8.11
C ALA A 107 9.47 -1.60 -9.62
N LYS A 108 8.80 -2.59 -10.18
CA LYS A 108 8.70 -2.83 -11.63
C LYS A 108 7.45 -3.62 -11.95
N ALA A 109 6.77 -3.25 -13.03
CA ALA A 109 5.57 -3.91 -13.53
C ALA A 109 4.50 -4.11 -12.44
N GLY A 110 4.27 -3.07 -11.62
CA GLY A 110 3.31 -3.11 -10.51
C GLY A 110 3.71 -4.02 -9.35
N GLN A 111 4.96 -4.46 -9.27
CA GLN A 111 5.47 -5.30 -8.19
C GLN A 111 6.52 -4.58 -7.35
N LEU A 112 6.46 -4.79 -6.04
CA LEU A 112 7.54 -4.44 -5.12
C LEU A 112 8.67 -5.45 -5.26
N LEU A 113 9.85 -5.00 -5.70
CA LEU A 113 11.03 -5.85 -5.83
C LEU A 113 11.88 -5.83 -4.56
N ALA A 114 12.08 -4.65 -3.96
CA ALA A 114 12.81 -4.48 -2.72
C ALA A 114 12.37 -3.22 -1.98
N SER A 115 12.53 -3.23 -0.67
CA SER A 115 12.29 -2.06 0.17
C SER A 115 13.28 -2.04 1.34
N GLY A 116 14.16 -1.03 1.34
CA GLY A 116 14.93 -0.64 2.52
C GLY A 116 14.18 0.44 3.26
N THR A 117 13.80 0.23 4.50
CA THR A 117 12.96 1.14 5.28
C THR A 117 13.46 1.35 6.69
N GLY A 118 13.24 2.55 7.24
CA GLY A 118 13.59 2.89 8.61
C GLY A 118 15.09 2.95 8.87
N GLN A 119 15.90 3.17 7.84
CA GLN A 119 17.34 3.19 7.93
C GLN A 119 17.86 4.57 8.35
N THR A 120 19.08 4.59 8.91
CA THR A 120 19.74 5.82 9.37
C THR A 120 20.19 6.71 8.22
N SER A 121 20.50 6.12 7.06
CA SER A 121 20.82 6.83 5.84
C SER A 121 20.13 6.25 4.62
N ARG A 122 20.08 7.02 3.51
CA ARG A 122 19.53 6.53 2.24
C ARG A 122 20.44 5.52 1.56
N VAL A 123 21.75 5.60 1.83
CA VAL A 123 22.73 4.65 1.30
C VAL A 123 22.52 3.27 1.93
N ASP A 124 22.23 3.23 3.25
CA ASP A 124 21.95 1.97 3.92
C ASP A 124 20.58 1.37 3.56
N ALA A 125 19.69 2.20 3.02
CA ALA A 125 18.36 1.74 2.55
C ALA A 125 18.42 1.12 1.14
N LEU A 126 19.46 1.40 0.34
CA LEU A 126 19.64 0.86 -1.01
C LEU A 126 20.24 -0.54 -0.97
#